data_4df63e676db5724721ff7fa51378eb39
#
_entry.id   4df63e676db5724721ff7fa51378eb39
#
_cell.length_a   1.000
_cell.length_b   1.000
_cell.length_c   1.000
_cell.angle_alpha   90.00
_cell.angle_beta   90.00
_cell.angle_gamma   90.00
#
_symmetry.space_group_name_H-M   'P 1'
#
loop_
_entity.id
_entity.type
_entity.pdbx_description
1 polymer ?
#
loop_
_entity_poly.entity_id
_entity_poly.type
_entity_poly.pdbx_seq_one_letter_code
_entity_poly.pdbx_strand_id
1 'polypeptide(L)'
;MDKDNFIKAELSKNVSLIISAVENLKRSQLICDKLWKTKNKFDFEELNQFEALCSRFARLSDIYTQKLLKPVFILLKEDVTLFLDRVNMGEKIGFITNSEDIKRIRTLRNNIAHDYLMDDYKEIFEKVLILSPILVQEIDKIVDFLIIRQFIDSK
;
A
#
# COMPACT_ATOMS: atom_id res chain seq x y z
N MET A 1 -1.28 -3.02 -30.59
CA MET A 1 -1.92 -3.30 -29.29
C MET A 1 -2.73 -2.08 -28.88
N ASP A 2 -3.99 -2.26 -28.55
CA ASP A 2 -4.79 -1.14 -28.11
C ASP A 2 -4.38 -0.70 -26.67
N LYS A 3 -4.81 0.50 -26.28
CA LYS A 3 -4.45 1.10 -25.00
C LYS A 3 -4.88 0.25 -23.81
N ASP A 4 -6.08 -0.33 -23.86
CA ASP A 4 -6.59 -1.15 -22.76
C ASP A 4 -5.78 -2.44 -22.59
N ASN A 5 -5.41 -3.09 -23.67
CA ASN A 5 -4.57 -4.29 -23.59
C ASN A 5 -3.17 -3.98 -23.05
N PHE A 6 -2.62 -2.84 -23.40
CA PHE A 6 -1.35 -2.38 -22.83
C PHE A 6 -1.47 -2.17 -21.33
N ILE A 7 -2.52 -1.48 -20.88
CA ILE A 7 -2.74 -1.22 -19.43
C ILE A 7 -2.98 -2.53 -18.67
N LYS A 8 -3.73 -3.47 -19.24
CA LYS A 8 -3.93 -4.78 -18.62
C LYS A 8 -2.64 -5.56 -18.47
N ALA A 9 -1.78 -5.54 -19.48
CA ALA A 9 -0.46 -6.18 -19.42
C ALA A 9 0.43 -5.55 -18.33
N GLU A 10 0.43 -4.23 -18.24
CA GLU A 10 1.16 -3.51 -17.19
C GLU A 10 0.60 -3.83 -15.80
N LEU A 11 -0.71 -3.91 -15.64
CA LEU A 11 -1.34 -4.29 -14.37
C LEU A 11 -0.95 -5.70 -13.94
N SER A 12 -0.95 -6.66 -14.85
CA SER A 12 -0.53 -8.04 -14.55
C SER A 12 0.90 -8.09 -14.05
N LYS A 13 1.79 -7.33 -14.68
CA LYS A 13 3.19 -7.19 -14.26
C LYS A 13 3.29 -6.54 -12.89
N ASN A 14 2.56 -5.47 -12.65
CA ASN A 14 2.56 -4.75 -11.38
C ASN A 14 2.02 -5.59 -10.23
N VAL A 15 0.99 -6.41 -10.49
CA VAL A 15 0.46 -7.34 -9.48
C VAL A 15 1.52 -8.37 -9.09
N SER A 16 2.28 -8.90 -10.02
CA SER A 16 3.39 -9.81 -9.69
C SER A 16 4.45 -9.16 -8.81
N LEU A 17 4.79 -7.91 -9.10
CA LEU A 17 5.73 -7.15 -8.28
C LEU A 17 5.18 -6.86 -6.88
N ILE A 18 3.90 -6.51 -6.79
CA ILE A 18 3.28 -6.15 -5.52
C ILE A 18 3.16 -7.36 -4.59
N ILE A 19 2.96 -8.55 -5.11
CA ILE A 19 2.92 -9.77 -4.31
C ILE A 19 4.23 -9.96 -3.55
N SER A 20 5.36 -9.77 -4.23
CA SER A 20 6.69 -9.85 -3.62
C SER A 20 6.89 -8.76 -2.57
N ALA A 21 6.46 -7.53 -2.87
CA ALA A 21 6.55 -6.41 -1.93
C ALA A 21 5.68 -6.62 -0.69
N VAL A 22 4.50 -7.20 -0.84
CA VAL A 22 3.61 -7.56 0.28
C VAL A 22 4.27 -8.59 1.19
N GLU A 23 4.90 -9.63 0.64
CA GLU A 23 5.59 -10.63 1.43
C GLU A 23 6.73 -10.04 2.25
N ASN A 24 7.50 -9.12 1.65
CA ASN A 24 8.58 -8.44 2.35
C ASN A 24 8.05 -7.54 3.48
N LEU A 25 6.93 -6.84 3.25
CA LEU A 25 6.29 -6.03 4.28
C LEU A 25 5.81 -6.91 5.44
N LYS A 26 5.15 -8.02 5.15
CA LYS A 26 4.66 -8.96 6.16
C LYS A 26 5.79 -9.49 7.04
N ARG A 27 6.92 -9.84 6.46
CA ARG A 27 8.11 -10.29 7.22
C ARG A 27 8.62 -9.21 8.16
N SER A 28 8.77 -7.98 7.66
CA SER A 28 9.18 -6.86 8.50
C SER A 28 8.19 -6.59 9.62
N GLN A 29 6.89 -6.66 9.32
CA GLN A 29 5.83 -6.44 10.29
C GLN A 29 5.89 -7.47 11.40
N LEU A 30 6.07 -8.75 11.07
CA LEU A 30 6.15 -9.82 12.06
C LEU A 30 7.30 -9.59 13.05
N ILE A 31 8.47 -9.20 12.55
CA ILE A 31 9.64 -8.88 13.37
C ILE A 31 9.36 -7.68 14.27
N CYS A 32 8.83 -6.60 13.70
CA CYS A 32 8.61 -5.35 14.42
C CYS A 32 7.45 -5.45 15.43
N ASP A 33 6.39 -6.18 15.12
CA ASP A 33 5.30 -6.45 16.07
C ASP A 33 5.82 -7.13 17.33
N LYS A 34 6.68 -8.11 17.17
CA LYS A 34 7.29 -8.82 18.30
C LYS A 34 8.15 -7.88 19.15
N LEU A 35 8.99 -7.06 18.51
CA LEU A 35 9.83 -6.09 19.21
C LEU A 35 8.97 -5.05 19.94
N TRP A 36 7.92 -4.56 19.29
CA TRP A 36 7.02 -3.55 19.86
C TRP A 36 6.32 -4.03 21.13
N LYS A 37 5.93 -5.30 21.15
CA LYS A 37 5.22 -5.92 22.29
C LYS A 37 6.14 -6.28 23.45
N THR A 38 7.42 -6.49 23.21
CA THR A 38 8.35 -7.06 24.20
C THR A 38 9.38 -6.08 24.73
N LYS A 39 9.58 -4.92 24.10
CA LYS A 39 10.61 -3.96 24.46
C LYS A 39 10.08 -2.53 24.50
N ASN A 40 10.65 -1.72 25.41
CA ASN A 40 10.37 -0.29 25.49
C ASN A 40 11.43 0.58 24.84
N LYS A 41 12.65 0.04 24.70
CA LYS A 41 13.77 0.69 24.05
C LYS A 41 14.37 -0.24 23.02
N PHE A 42 14.83 0.32 21.91
CA PHE A 42 15.37 -0.45 20.80
C PHE A 42 16.86 -0.11 20.62
N ASP A 43 17.68 -1.13 20.38
CA ASP A 43 19.06 -0.95 19.99
C ASP A 43 19.16 -0.59 18.49
N PHE A 44 20.38 -0.36 18.02
CA PHE A 44 20.63 0.07 16.64
C PHE A 44 20.09 -0.94 15.60
N GLU A 45 20.29 -2.22 15.83
CA GLU A 45 19.82 -3.27 14.90
C GLU A 45 18.29 -3.35 14.88
N GLU A 46 17.66 -3.20 16.04
CA GLU A 46 16.21 -3.20 16.15
C GLU A 46 15.59 -1.96 15.48
N LEU A 47 16.21 -0.79 15.65
CA LEU A 47 15.80 0.42 14.93
C LEU A 47 15.91 0.25 13.42
N ASN A 48 16.95 -0.45 12.93
CA ASN A 48 17.09 -0.77 11.51
C ASN A 48 15.93 -1.62 11.00
N GLN A 49 15.40 -2.54 11.82
CA GLN A 49 14.22 -3.34 11.46
C GLN A 49 12.97 -2.45 11.29
N PHE A 50 12.77 -1.48 12.18
CA PHE A 50 11.66 -0.53 12.04
C PHE A 50 11.84 0.40 10.83
N GLU A 51 13.05 0.84 10.56
CA GLU A 51 13.33 1.65 9.36
C GLU A 51 13.06 0.86 8.08
N ALA A 52 13.42 -0.41 8.05
CA ALA A 52 13.10 -1.29 6.93
C ALA A 52 11.59 -1.44 6.76
N LEU A 53 10.84 -1.59 7.85
CA LEU A 53 9.38 -1.65 7.82
C LEU A 53 8.79 -0.37 7.23
N CYS A 54 9.23 0.79 7.69
CA CYS A 54 8.77 2.09 7.19
C CYS A 54 9.06 2.26 5.69
N SER A 55 10.25 1.89 5.25
CA SER A 55 10.65 1.97 3.84
C SER A 55 9.80 1.05 2.96
N ARG A 56 9.55 -0.18 3.42
CA ARG A 56 8.71 -1.15 2.70
C ARG A 56 7.25 -0.72 2.64
N PHE A 57 6.74 -0.18 3.73
CA PHE A 57 5.40 0.40 3.78
C PHE A 57 5.24 1.55 2.77
N ALA A 58 6.17 2.50 2.78
CA ALA A 58 6.15 3.65 1.88
C ALA A 58 6.19 3.21 0.41
N ARG A 59 7.07 2.27 0.08
CA ARG A 59 7.18 1.72 -1.28
C ARG A 59 5.89 1.03 -1.72
N LEU A 60 5.32 0.19 -0.85
CA LEU A 60 4.09 -0.52 -1.15
C LEU A 60 2.91 0.44 -1.33
N SER A 61 2.83 1.48 -0.50
CA SER A 61 1.85 2.55 -0.64
C SER A 61 1.95 3.23 -2.01
N ASP A 62 3.17 3.56 -2.46
CA ASP A 62 3.40 4.18 -3.77
C ASP A 62 3.01 3.24 -4.92
N ILE A 63 3.34 1.97 -4.85
CA ILE A 63 2.95 0.99 -5.85
C ILE A 63 1.43 0.88 -5.93
N TYR A 64 0.76 0.78 -4.78
CA TYR A 64 -0.69 0.71 -4.71
C TYR A 64 -1.36 1.92 -5.37
N THR A 65 -0.95 3.12 -5.01
CA THR A 65 -1.59 4.34 -5.51
C THR A 65 -1.29 4.63 -6.97
N GLN A 66 -0.05 4.42 -7.42
CA GLN A 66 0.38 4.80 -8.76
C GLN A 66 0.24 3.67 -9.79
N LYS A 67 0.42 2.43 -9.36
CA LYS A 67 0.50 1.29 -10.28
C LYS A 67 -0.72 0.36 -10.25
N LEU A 68 -1.60 0.53 -9.28
CA LEU A 68 -2.87 -0.21 -9.21
C LEU A 68 -4.07 0.73 -9.32
N LEU A 69 -4.23 1.67 -8.39
CA LEU A 69 -5.39 2.57 -8.38
C LEU A 69 -5.53 3.38 -9.66
N LYS A 70 -4.46 4.05 -10.06
CA LYS A 70 -4.50 4.94 -11.22
C LYS A 70 -4.88 4.21 -12.52
N PRO A 71 -4.24 3.08 -12.88
CA PRO A 71 -4.62 2.36 -14.09
C PRO A 71 -6.03 1.78 -14.09
N VAL A 72 -6.55 1.38 -12.93
CA VAL A 72 -7.91 0.85 -12.82
C VAL A 72 -8.94 1.87 -13.30
N PHE A 73 -8.80 3.14 -12.92
CA PHE A 73 -9.71 4.19 -13.37
C PHE A 73 -9.67 4.40 -14.87
N ILE A 74 -8.50 4.24 -15.49
CA ILE A 74 -8.39 4.30 -16.95
C ILE A 74 -9.20 3.16 -17.60
N LEU A 75 -9.07 1.95 -17.09
CA LEU A 75 -9.82 0.79 -17.61
C LEU A 75 -11.32 0.90 -17.37
N LEU A 76 -11.73 1.53 -16.27
CA LEU A 76 -13.13 1.77 -15.95
C LEU A 76 -13.72 2.93 -16.77
N LYS A 77 -12.88 3.63 -17.55
CA LYS A 77 -13.29 4.80 -18.34
C LYS A 77 -13.81 5.94 -17.46
N GLU A 78 -13.27 6.05 -16.24
CA GLU A 78 -13.60 7.11 -15.30
C GLU A 78 -12.52 8.18 -15.33
N ASP A 79 -12.92 9.42 -15.62
CA ASP A 79 -12.01 10.56 -15.68
C ASP A 79 -11.87 11.18 -14.29
N VAL A 80 -11.04 10.54 -13.45
CA VAL A 80 -10.79 10.97 -12.07
C VAL A 80 -9.29 11.20 -11.88
N THR A 81 -8.91 12.46 -11.72
CA THR A 81 -7.51 12.85 -11.62
C THR A 81 -7.03 13.06 -10.19
N LEU A 82 -7.90 13.55 -9.29
CA LEU A 82 -7.53 13.83 -7.90
C LEU A 82 -7.54 12.55 -7.06
N PHE A 83 -6.53 12.41 -6.22
CA PHE A 83 -6.40 11.24 -5.34
C PHE A 83 -7.62 11.05 -4.42
N LEU A 84 -8.10 12.13 -3.80
CA LEU A 84 -9.27 12.05 -2.90
C LEU A 84 -10.52 11.56 -3.63
N ASP A 85 -10.71 12.02 -4.86
CA ASP A 85 -11.86 11.60 -5.68
C ASP A 85 -11.72 10.14 -6.09
N ARG A 86 -10.50 9.68 -6.41
CA ARG A 86 -10.24 8.28 -6.74
C ARG A 86 -10.58 7.36 -5.58
N VAL A 87 -10.11 7.67 -4.36
CA VAL A 87 -10.35 6.79 -3.22
C VAL A 87 -11.82 6.77 -2.83
N ASN A 88 -12.52 7.90 -2.90
CA ASN A 88 -13.95 7.97 -2.64
C ASN A 88 -14.75 7.18 -3.68
N MET A 89 -14.41 7.32 -4.95
CA MET A 89 -15.05 6.58 -6.04
C MET A 89 -14.74 5.08 -5.96
N GLY A 90 -13.52 4.72 -5.62
CA GLY A 90 -13.12 3.31 -5.44
C GLY A 90 -13.92 2.62 -4.34
N GLU A 91 -14.20 3.32 -3.24
CA GLU A 91 -15.08 2.84 -2.19
C GLU A 91 -16.50 2.63 -2.71
N LYS A 92 -17.01 3.59 -3.46
CA LYS A 92 -18.35 3.55 -4.07
C LYS A 92 -18.50 2.40 -5.06
N ILE A 93 -17.50 2.17 -5.92
CA ILE A 93 -17.49 1.09 -6.91
C ILE A 93 -17.30 -0.26 -6.22
N GLY A 94 -16.56 -0.31 -5.11
CA GLY A 94 -16.42 -1.49 -4.27
C GLY A 94 -15.05 -2.16 -4.28
N PHE A 95 -14.00 -1.53 -4.82
CA PHE A 95 -12.64 -2.07 -4.73
C PHE A 95 -11.77 -1.42 -3.65
N ILE A 96 -12.35 -0.49 -2.89
CA ILE A 96 -11.74 0.05 -1.67
C ILE A 96 -12.73 -0.20 -0.53
N THR A 97 -12.24 -0.73 0.59
CA THR A 97 -13.06 -1.00 1.77
C THR A 97 -13.37 0.30 2.51
N ASN A 98 -12.35 1.13 2.73
CA ASN A 98 -12.47 2.36 3.51
C ASN A 98 -11.54 3.43 2.94
N SER A 99 -12.14 4.45 2.33
CA SER A 99 -11.38 5.56 1.74
C SER A 99 -10.56 6.33 2.77
N GLU A 100 -11.06 6.44 4.01
CA GLU A 100 -10.35 7.14 5.09
C GLU A 100 -9.04 6.44 5.46
N ASP A 101 -9.01 5.12 5.42
CA ASP A 101 -7.79 4.35 5.67
C ASP A 101 -6.75 4.60 4.58
N ILE A 102 -7.16 4.68 3.33
CA ILE A 102 -6.25 4.98 2.22
C ILE A 102 -5.67 6.40 2.36
N LYS A 103 -6.48 7.35 2.81
CA LYS A 103 -6.02 8.72 3.09
C LYS A 103 -4.99 8.74 4.22
N ARG A 104 -5.22 7.98 5.29
CA ARG A 104 -4.27 7.83 6.40
C ARG A 104 -2.97 7.20 5.95
N ILE A 105 -3.04 6.16 5.13
CA ILE A 105 -1.86 5.50 4.56
C ILE A 105 -1.03 6.50 3.77
N ARG A 106 -1.65 7.30 2.92
CA ARG A 106 -0.94 8.31 2.15
C ARG A 106 -0.31 9.40 3.03
N THR A 107 -1.04 9.88 4.04
CA THR A 107 -0.52 10.86 4.99
C THR A 107 0.69 10.31 5.72
N LEU A 108 0.62 9.07 6.19
CA LEU A 108 1.75 8.43 6.87
C LEU A 108 2.94 8.24 5.94
N ARG A 109 2.70 7.83 4.69
CA ARG A 109 3.76 7.73 3.68
C ARG A 109 4.48 9.06 3.49
N ASN A 110 3.75 10.16 3.45
CA ASN A 110 4.35 11.49 3.31
C ASN A 110 5.13 11.88 4.57
N ASN A 111 4.62 11.56 5.75
CA ASN A 111 5.32 11.80 7.02
C ASN A 111 6.64 11.02 7.09
N ILE A 112 6.66 9.77 6.67
CA ILE A 112 7.89 8.97 6.60
C ILE A 112 8.94 9.67 5.73
N ALA A 113 8.54 10.27 4.62
CA ALA A 113 9.46 10.95 3.71
C ALA A 113 10.03 12.26 4.29
N HIS A 114 9.26 12.97 5.12
CA HIS A 114 9.60 14.31 5.58
C HIS A 114 10.06 14.38 7.04
N ASP A 115 9.51 13.53 7.92
CA ASP A 115 9.72 13.62 9.37
C ASP A 115 10.73 12.60 9.90
N TYR A 116 11.48 12.00 9.02
CA TYR A 116 12.40 10.88 9.30
C TYR A 116 13.48 11.21 10.34
N LEU A 117 13.76 12.49 10.57
CA LEU A 117 14.80 12.94 11.49
C LEU A 117 14.24 13.48 12.81
N MET A 118 12.95 13.38 13.05
CA MET A 118 12.31 13.95 14.25
C MET A 118 12.33 12.94 15.42
N ASP A 119 12.26 13.49 16.65
CA ASP A 119 12.33 12.70 17.88
C ASP A 119 11.13 11.75 18.10
N ASP A 120 10.08 11.87 17.28
CA ASP A 120 8.83 11.09 17.40
C ASP A 120 8.77 9.85 16.52
N TYR A 121 9.90 9.19 16.30
CA TYR A 121 9.93 7.97 15.47
C TYR A 121 9.01 6.87 15.99
N LYS A 122 8.77 6.81 17.31
CA LYS A 122 7.87 5.81 17.90
C LYS A 122 6.42 5.96 17.43
N GLU A 123 5.96 7.18 17.29
CA GLU A 123 4.61 7.46 16.77
C GLU A 123 4.48 6.98 15.32
N ILE A 124 5.49 7.23 14.49
CA ILE A 124 5.52 6.74 13.11
C ILE A 124 5.54 5.22 13.08
N PHE A 125 6.39 4.58 13.89
CA PHE A 125 6.47 3.10 13.95
C PHE A 125 5.12 2.48 14.35
N GLU A 126 4.46 3.05 15.35
CA GLU A 126 3.15 2.58 15.79
C GLU A 126 2.11 2.67 14.66
N LYS A 127 2.05 3.81 13.98
CA LYS A 127 1.13 4.02 12.85
C LYS A 127 1.41 3.06 11.71
N VAL A 128 2.70 2.81 11.38
CA VAL A 128 3.08 1.85 10.34
C VAL A 128 2.64 0.44 10.72
N LEU A 129 2.83 0.04 11.98
CA LEU A 129 2.37 -1.27 12.45
C LEU A 129 0.84 -1.42 12.34
N ILE A 130 0.09 -0.37 12.63
CA ILE A 130 -1.38 -0.39 12.55
C ILE A 130 -1.86 -0.42 11.08
N LEU A 131 -1.28 0.41 10.22
CA LEU A 131 -1.75 0.60 8.85
C LEU A 131 -1.21 -0.42 7.84
N SER A 132 -0.11 -1.10 8.15
CA SER A 132 0.47 -2.10 7.24
C SER A 132 -0.51 -3.24 6.92
N PRO A 133 -1.16 -3.90 7.88
CA PRO A 133 -2.14 -4.94 7.55
C PRO A 133 -3.35 -4.40 6.80
N ILE A 134 -3.75 -3.17 7.07
CA ILE A 134 -4.85 -2.52 6.34
C ILE A 134 -4.47 -2.30 4.88
N LEU A 135 -3.26 -1.82 4.61
CA LEU A 135 -2.75 -1.66 3.24
C LEU A 135 -2.75 -3.00 2.48
N VAL A 136 -2.30 -4.07 3.14
CA VAL A 136 -2.29 -5.42 2.54
C VAL A 136 -3.71 -5.87 2.20
N GLN A 137 -4.68 -5.66 3.09
CA GLN A 137 -6.08 -6.01 2.84
C GLN A 137 -6.67 -5.22 1.67
N GLU A 138 -6.37 -3.93 1.56
CA GLU A 138 -6.83 -3.11 0.44
C GLU A 138 -6.21 -3.56 -0.88
N ILE A 139 -4.95 -3.97 -0.86
CA ILE A 139 -4.27 -4.54 -2.04
C ILE A 139 -4.95 -5.85 -2.47
N ASP A 140 -5.22 -6.74 -1.53
CA ASP A 140 -5.93 -8.00 -1.83
C ASP A 140 -7.29 -7.72 -2.46
N LYS A 141 -8.00 -6.73 -1.96
CA LYS A 141 -9.33 -6.37 -2.47
C LYS A 141 -9.28 -5.87 -3.90
N ILE A 142 -8.35 -4.96 -4.23
CA ILE A 142 -8.24 -4.45 -5.60
C ILE A 142 -7.78 -5.54 -6.57
N VAL A 143 -6.88 -6.42 -6.15
CA VAL A 143 -6.43 -7.54 -6.97
C VAL A 143 -7.61 -8.48 -7.28
N ASP A 144 -8.43 -8.82 -6.29
CA ASP A 144 -9.62 -9.62 -6.48
C ASP A 144 -10.60 -8.95 -7.45
N PHE A 145 -10.81 -7.66 -7.33
CA PHE A 145 -11.63 -6.87 -8.24
C PHE A 145 -11.11 -6.96 -9.69
N LEU A 146 -9.79 -6.82 -9.88
CA LEU A 146 -9.16 -6.90 -11.19
C LEU A 146 -9.37 -8.28 -11.83
N ILE A 147 -9.30 -9.34 -11.05
CA ILE A 147 -9.53 -10.71 -11.51
C ILE A 147 -11.01 -10.89 -11.89
N ILE A 148 -11.93 -10.49 -11.05
CA ILE A 148 -13.38 -10.61 -11.27
C ILE A 148 -13.80 -9.85 -12.53
N ARG A 149 -13.24 -8.66 -12.75
CA ARG A 149 -13.49 -7.85 -13.96
C ARG A 149 -12.72 -8.35 -15.19
N GLN A 150 -11.92 -9.41 -15.05
CA GLN A 150 -11.10 -9.95 -16.13
C GLN A 150 -10.12 -8.91 -16.71
N PHE A 151 -9.68 -7.99 -15.87
CA PHE A 151 -8.61 -7.05 -16.22
C PHE A 151 -7.24 -7.70 -16.13
N ILE A 152 -7.10 -8.69 -15.28
CA ILE A 152 -5.92 -9.56 -15.17
C ILE A 152 -6.38 -11.01 -15.03
N ASP A 153 -5.47 -11.96 -15.29
CA ASP A 153 -5.75 -13.38 -15.11
C ASP A 153 -5.68 -13.75 -13.62
N SER A 154 -6.40 -14.81 -13.25
CA SER A 154 -6.28 -15.39 -11.90
C SER A 154 -4.84 -15.91 -11.69
N LYS A 155 -4.39 -15.80 -10.45
CA LYS A 155 -3.06 -16.26 -10.07
C LYS A 155 -2.91 -17.78 -10.22
#